data_ed641a7a1287330e4b1b8c8c2fbb471d
#
_entry.id   ed641a7a1287330e4b1b8c8c2fbb471d
#
_cell.length_a   1.000
_cell.length_b   1.000
_cell.length_c   1.000
_cell.angle_alpha   90.00
_cell.angle_beta   90.00
_cell.angle_gamma   90.00
#
_symmetry.space_group_name_H-M   'P 1'
#
loop_
_entity.id
_entity.type
_entity.pdbx_description
1 polymer ?
#
loop_
_entity_poly.entity_id
_entity_poly.type
_entity_poly.pdbx_seq_one_letter_code
_entity_poly.pdbx_strand_id
1 'polypeptide(L)'
;MVVVTLLGCGNASVNEGSQNPVRESEIIDFVFEDISVSVGTTVVWTNMDNKAHTTTSGVPPDVSGVWDSPFLKQSQTFSYRFTEVGEFEYWCRVHPFMTATVKVEN
;
A
#
# COMPACT_ATOMS: atom_id res chain seq x y z
N MET A 1 -14.44 -30.26 -13.68
CA MET A 1 -13.98 -29.94 -12.89
C MET A 1 -13.89 -29.22 -12.53
N VAL A 2 -14.50 -29.85 -13.21
CA VAL A 2 -14.08 -29.30 -12.38
C VAL A 2 -14.02 -28.54 -12.13
N VAL A 3 -14.02 -28.92 -12.63
CA VAL A 3 -13.63 -28.40 -11.90
C VAL A 3 -13.52 -27.65 -11.63
N VAL A 4 -13.73 -28.13 -12.16
CA VAL A 4 -13.31 -27.60 -11.42
C VAL A 4 -13.24 -26.82 -11.22
N THR A 5 -13.57 -27.32 -11.77
CA THR A 5 -13.25 -26.80 -11.14
C THR A 5 -13.18 -26.02 -10.87
N LEU A 6 -13.40 -26.47 -11.40
CA LEU A 6 -13.17 -25.98 -10.73
C LEU A 6 -13.07 -25.27 -10.51
N LEU A 7 -13.36 -25.68 -11.02
CA LEU A 7 -13.10 -25.19 -10.36
C LEU A 7 -12.99 -24.39 -10.06
N GLY A 8 -13.29 -24.71 -10.69
CA GLY A 8 -12.85 -24.26 -9.88
C GLY A 8 -13.03 -23.41 -9.75
N CYS A 9 -13.37 -23.66 -10.12
CA CYS A 9 -13.20 -23.04 -9.54
C CYS A 9 -13.29 -22.26 -9.38
N GLY A 10 -13.42 -22.52 -10.02
CA GLY A 10 -13.17 -22.09 -9.34
C GLY A 10 -13.50 -21.30 -9.29
N ASN A 11 -13.73 -21.41 -9.58
CA ASN A 11 -13.74 -20.73 -9.01
C ASN A 11 -13.74 -19.87 -8.73
N ALA A 12 -13.82 -20.22 -9.27
CA ALA A 12 -13.62 -19.59 -8.54
C ALA A 12 -13.66 -18.83 -8.24
N SER A 13 -13.83 -18.99 -8.50
CA SER A 13 -13.61 -18.36 -7.76
C SER A 13 -13.60 -17.63 -7.39
N VAL A 14 -13.86 -17.98 -7.73
CA VAL A 14 -13.58 -17.35 -7.03
C VAL A 14 -13.38 -16.67 -6.62
N ASN A 15 -13.44 -16.81 -6.65
CA ASN A 15 -13.02 -16.21 -6.00
C ASN A 15 -12.75 -15.77 -5.65
N GLU A 16 -12.79 -16.10 -5.86
CA GLU A 16 -12.32 -15.74 -5.40
C GLU A 16 -11.82 -15.02 -5.20
N GLY A 17 -11.42 -15.18 -5.30
CA GLY A 17 -10.65 -14.57 -5.10
C GLY A 17 -10.30 -13.92 -4.72
N SER A 18 -9.61 -13.86 -5.36
CA SER A 18 -9.20 -13.15 -4.36
C SER A 18 -9.86 -11.86 -4.10
N GLN A 19 -10.49 -11.76 -3.02
CA GLN A 19 -11.29 -10.63 -2.69
C GLN A 19 -10.50 -9.52 -2.02
N ASN A 20 -9.25 -9.81 -1.64
CA ASN A 20 -8.41 -8.86 -0.91
C ASN A 20 -7.07 -8.73 -1.60
N PRO A 21 -7.03 -7.98 -2.70
CA PRO A 21 -5.76 -7.81 -3.41
C PRO A 21 -4.75 -7.08 -2.56
N VAL A 22 -3.49 -7.42 -2.77
CA VAL A 22 -2.36 -6.84 -2.05
C VAL A 22 -1.39 -6.25 -3.07
N ARG A 23 -0.90 -5.06 -2.80
CA ARG A 23 0.11 -4.39 -3.60
C ARG A 23 1.32 -4.16 -2.70
N GLU A 24 2.42 -4.84 -3.02
CA GLU A 24 3.68 -4.65 -2.30
C GLU A 24 4.40 -3.43 -2.83
N SER A 25 5.04 -2.69 -1.94
CA SER A 25 5.85 -1.53 -2.32
C SER A 25 7.08 -1.48 -1.43
N GLU A 26 8.23 -1.22 -2.04
CA GLU A 26 9.48 -1.15 -1.31
C GLU A 26 9.93 0.30 -1.20
N ILE A 27 10.43 0.67 -0.03
CA ILE A 27 11.05 1.97 0.21
C ILE A 27 12.54 1.73 0.11
N ILE A 28 13.17 2.27 -0.95
CA ILE A 28 14.57 2.03 -1.26
C ILE A 28 15.24 3.33 -1.61
N ASP A 29 16.45 3.55 -1.08
CA ASP A 29 17.27 4.71 -1.40
C ASP A 29 16.51 6.01 -1.13
N PHE A 30 15.72 6.04 -0.05
CA PHE A 30 14.94 7.21 0.34
C PHE A 30 13.96 7.62 -0.75
N VAL A 31 13.40 6.65 -1.49
CA VAL A 31 12.42 6.90 -2.55
C VAL A 31 11.16 6.10 -2.28
N PHE A 32 10.02 6.78 -2.34
CA PHE A 32 8.70 6.16 -2.35
C PHE A 32 8.23 5.95 -3.78
N GLU A 33 7.45 4.89 -3.99
CA GLU A 33 6.78 4.68 -5.29
C GLU A 33 5.47 5.46 -5.36
N ASP A 34 5.16 5.96 -6.56
CA ASP A 34 3.77 6.31 -6.88
C ASP A 34 3.04 5.01 -7.17
N ILE A 35 1.86 4.85 -6.58
CA ILE A 35 1.14 3.59 -6.58
C ILE A 35 -0.25 3.81 -7.14
N SER A 36 -0.70 2.91 -8.03
CA SER A 36 -2.08 2.91 -8.53
C SER A 36 -2.70 1.57 -8.20
N VAL A 37 -3.84 1.58 -7.52
CA VAL A 37 -4.52 0.36 -7.10
C VAL A 37 -6.02 0.52 -7.24
N SER A 38 -6.74 -0.61 -7.22
CA SER A 38 -8.20 -0.61 -7.16
C SER A 38 -8.68 -0.47 -5.72
N VAL A 39 -9.88 0.08 -5.56
CA VAL A 39 -10.56 0.10 -4.26
C VAL A 39 -10.58 -1.31 -3.67
N GLY A 40 -10.28 -1.41 -2.37
CA GLY A 40 -10.21 -2.68 -1.66
C GLY A 40 -8.83 -3.27 -1.57
N THR A 41 -7.86 -2.68 -2.25
CA THR A 41 -6.47 -3.16 -2.22
C THR A 41 -5.79 -2.74 -0.93
N THR A 42 -5.02 -3.65 -0.35
CA THR A 42 -4.12 -3.35 0.76
C THR A 42 -2.74 -3.09 0.19
N VAL A 43 -2.17 -1.93 0.47
CA VAL A 43 -0.78 -1.62 0.13
C VAL A 43 0.08 -2.00 1.32
N VAL A 44 1.16 -2.72 1.05
CA VAL A 44 2.13 -3.13 2.07
C VAL A 44 3.46 -2.48 1.72
N TRP A 45 3.91 -1.57 2.54
CA TRP A 45 5.23 -0.94 2.38
C TRP A 45 6.24 -1.70 3.20
N THR A 46 7.41 -1.96 2.62
CA THR A 46 8.54 -2.56 3.33
C THR A 46 9.70 -1.58 3.25
N ASN A 47 10.26 -1.23 4.40
CA ASN A 47 11.46 -0.36 4.42
C ASN A 47 12.68 -1.20 4.15
N MET A 48 13.33 -0.97 3.00
CA MET A 48 14.55 -1.68 2.63
C MET A 48 15.81 -0.91 3.02
N ASP A 49 15.67 0.34 3.47
CA ASP A 49 16.81 1.16 3.86
C ASP A 49 17.24 0.86 5.28
N ASN A 50 18.49 1.16 5.60
CA ASN A 50 19.00 0.99 6.97
C ASN A 50 18.75 2.21 7.85
N LYS A 51 17.89 3.13 7.38
CA LYS A 51 17.41 4.27 8.15
C LYS A 51 15.91 4.14 8.33
N ALA A 52 15.40 4.65 9.44
CA ALA A 52 13.97 4.57 9.73
C ALA A 52 13.18 5.50 8.81
N HIS A 53 12.00 5.03 8.39
CA HIS A 53 11.06 5.83 7.60
C HIS A 53 9.66 5.67 8.18
N THR A 54 8.76 6.59 7.83
CA THR A 54 7.32 6.39 8.03
C THR A 54 6.64 6.47 6.69
N THR A 55 5.43 5.92 6.58
CA THR A 55 4.53 6.27 5.49
C THR A 55 3.35 6.97 6.13
N THR A 56 3.11 8.21 5.72
CA THR A 56 2.17 9.10 6.41
C THR A 56 1.40 9.88 5.36
N SER A 57 0.07 9.80 5.41
CA SER A 57 -0.76 10.51 4.44
C SER A 57 -0.74 12.00 4.72
N GLY A 58 -0.72 12.79 3.63
CA GLY A 58 -0.72 14.24 3.71
C GLY A 58 0.37 14.85 2.85
N VAL A 59 0.53 16.17 3.00
CA VAL A 59 1.56 16.96 2.32
C VAL A 59 2.42 17.61 3.40
N PRO A 60 3.75 17.43 3.38
CA PRO A 60 4.58 17.98 4.44
C PRO A 60 4.33 19.45 4.65
N PRO A 61 4.24 19.90 5.91
CA PRO A 61 4.41 19.16 7.15
C PRO A 61 3.10 18.59 7.71
N ASP A 62 2.04 18.53 6.94
CA ASP A 62 0.71 18.19 7.43
C ASP A 62 0.47 16.68 7.36
N VAL A 63 -0.16 16.16 8.42
CA VAL A 63 -0.61 14.78 8.48
C VAL A 63 -2.12 14.80 8.26
N SER A 64 -2.58 14.12 7.19
CA SER A 64 -4.01 14.19 6.83
C SER A 64 -4.88 13.29 7.70
N GLY A 65 -4.28 12.29 8.34
CA GLY A 65 -5.02 11.41 9.24
C GLY A 65 -5.62 10.19 8.57
N VAL A 66 -5.39 9.97 7.26
CA VAL A 66 -5.90 8.76 6.61
C VAL A 66 -5.11 7.55 7.07
N TRP A 67 -3.77 7.64 7.04
CA TRP A 67 -2.92 6.64 7.67
C TRP A 67 -1.62 7.29 8.15
N ASP A 68 -0.96 6.63 9.10
CA ASP A 68 0.29 7.12 9.65
C ASP A 68 0.99 5.93 10.31
N SER A 69 2.08 5.50 9.72
CA SER A 69 2.80 4.36 10.27
C SER A 69 3.67 4.76 11.46
N PRO A 70 4.05 3.79 12.29
CA PRO A 70 5.15 4.02 13.23
C PRO A 70 6.46 4.14 12.45
N PHE A 71 7.56 4.41 13.15
CA PHE A 71 8.87 4.37 12.54
C PHE A 71 9.17 2.94 12.12
N LEU A 72 9.47 2.76 10.83
CA LEU A 72 9.78 1.46 10.26
C LEU A 72 11.29 1.33 10.15
N LYS A 73 11.86 0.38 10.88
CA LYS A 73 13.27 0.03 10.73
C LYS A 73 13.43 -0.84 9.50
N GLN A 74 14.67 -1.13 9.15
CA GLN A 74 14.97 -1.97 7.97
C GLN A 74 14.20 -3.30 8.08
N SER A 75 13.57 -3.69 6.99
CA SER A 75 12.78 -4.91 6.82
C SER A 75 11.42 -4.90 7.53
N GLN A 76 11.07 -3.82 8.21
CA GLN A 76 9.75 -3.72 8.82
C GLN A 76 8.74 -3.23 7.81
N THR A 77 7.48 -3.60 8.03
CA THR A 77 6.40 -3.33 7.09
C THR A 77 5.28 -2.57 7.76
N PHE A 78 4.51 -1.88 6.94
CA PHE A 78 3.25 -1.25 7.34
C PHE A 78 2.26 -1.45 6.21
N SER A 79 1.02 -1.73 6.55
CA SER A 79 -0.01 -1.93 5.54
C SER A 79 -1.23 -1.06 5.83
N TYR A 80 -1.92 -0.67 4.74
CA TYR A 80 -3.17 0.07 4.84
C TYR A 80 -4.08 -0.36 3.69
N ARG A 81 -5.35 -0.63 4.00
CA ARG A 81 -6.32 -1.02 2.98
C ARG A 81 -7.08 0.21 2.52
N PHE A 82 -7.10 0.45 1.20
CA PHE A 82 -7.75 1.61 0.61
C PHE A 82 -9.19 1.26 0.25
N THR A 83 -10.14 1.92 0.90
CA THR A 83 -11.56 1.63 0.71
C THR A 83 -12.31 2.72 -0.02
N GLU A 84 -11.63 3.81 -0.41
CA GLU A 84 -12.24 4.93 -1.10
C GLU A 84 -11.43 5.32 -2.32
N VAL A 85 -12.13 5.67 -3.38
CA VAL A 85 -11.52 6.23 -4.59
C VAL A 85 -10.93 7.60 -4.26
N GLY A 86 -9.76 7.90 -4.83
CA GLY A 86 -9.14 9.20 -4.66
C GLY A 86 -7.65 9.15 -4.90
N GLU A 87 -7.02 10.30 -4.69
CA GLU A 87 -5.56 10.41 -4.74
C GLU A 87 -5.09 10.83 -3.37
N PHE A 88 -4.17 10.07 -2.82
CA PHE A 88 -3.70 10.25 -1.45
C PHE A 88 -2.20 10.49 -1.50
N GLU A 89 -1.78 11.72 -1.24
CA GLU A 89 -0.36 12.01 -1.15
C GLU A 89 0.17 11.48 0.17
N TYR A 90 1.44 11.07 0.18
CA TYR A 90 2.05 10.59 1.41
C TYR A 90 3.54 10.96 1.44
N TRP A 91 4.10 10.91 2.63
CA TRP A 91 5.45 11.39 2.86
C TRP A 91 6.06 10.71 4.08
N CYS A 92 7.34 10.92 4.30
CA CYS A 92 8.07 10.39 5.46
C CYS A 92 8.27 11.50 6.46
N ARG A 93 7.77 11.31 7.69
CA ARG A 93 7.89 12.34 8.73
C ARG A 93 9.32 12.56 9.19
N VAL A 94 10.20 11.57 8.96
CA VAL A 94 11.62 11.68 9.31
C VAL A 94 12.39 12.41 8.20
N HIS A 95 11.97 12.22 6.95
CA HIS A 95 12.65 12.78 5.77
C HIS A 95 11.60 13.41 4.87
N PRO A 96 11.19 14.66 5.15
CA PRO A 96 10.02 15.26 4.46
C PRO A 96 10.17 15.44 2.95
N PHE A 97 11.38 15.28 2.40
CA PHE A 97 11.55 15.34 0.95
C PHE A 97 11.07 14.05 0.25
N MET A 98 10.84 12.98 1.02
CA MET A 98 10.32 11.74 0.45
C MET A 98 8.80 11.87 0.35
N THR A 99 8.31 11.98 -0.88
CA THR A 99 6.88 12.16 -1.14
C THR A 99 6.46 11.31 -2.32
N ALA A 100 5.20 10.90 -2.33
CA ALA A 100 4.60 10.15 -3.45
C ALA A 100 3.09 10.19 -3.32
N THR A 101 2.40 9.48 -4.22
CA THR A 101 0.94 9.48 -4.27
C THR A 101 0.42 8.06 -4.46
N VAL A 102 -0.63 7.71 -3.74
CA VAL A 102 -1.42 6.50 -4.01
C VAL A 102 -2.69 6.94 -4.72
N LYS A 103 -2.90 6.43 -5.93
CA LYS A 103 -4.12 6.67 -6.70
C LYS A 103 -4.99 5.44 -6.58
N VAL A 104 -6.22 5.63 -6.10
CA VAL A 104 -7.17 4.54 -5.87
C VAL A 104 -8.33 4.71 -6.83
N GLU A 105 -8.59 3.69 -7.65
CA GLU A 105 -9.60 3.73 -8.71
C GLU A 105 -10.59 2.58 -8.52
N ASN A 106 -11.71 2.70 -9.21
CA ASN A 106 -12.70 1.61 -9.22
C ASN A 106 -12.18 0.40 -9.99
#